data_2cc605fe4329f3540f50ed28d756138f
#
_entry.id   2cc605fe4329f3540f50ed28d756138f
#
_cell.length_a   1.000
_cell.length_b   1.000
_cell.length_c   1.000
_cell.angle_alpha   90.00
_cell.angle_beta   90.00
_cell.angle_gamma   90.00
#
_symmetry.space_group_name_H-M   'P 1'
#
loop_
_entity.id
_entity.type
_entity.pdbx_description
1 polymer ?
#
loop_
_entity_poly.entity_id
_entity_poly.type
_entity_poly.pdbx_seq_one_letter_code
_entity_poly.pdbx_strand_id
1 'polypeptide(L)'
;MKALGINAQFVEGDWETLNNNLASSSVDLLAVAGGTPFPALLDLGRKQQIRFIPLNRDDALKIQLQVPELARTHVPLGVYPWEQTVYPTMGLFNFIAVRSDLPDSLAAAVIEALFSNNATMLEFSPAAAETLPSNYARNSILPFHSGVMRWYQHHPSFADHGD
;
A
#
# COMPACT_ATOMS: atom_id res chain seq x y z
N MET A 1 12.34 -4.72 -10.83
CA MET A 1 13.63 -4.64 -11.52
C MET A 1 13.52 -5.12 -12.98
N LYS A 2 13.06 -6.34 -13.29
CA LYS A 2 12.92 -6.82 -14.69
C LYS A 2 12.05 -5.89 -15.57
N ALA A 3 10.93 -5.40 -15.06
CA ALA A 3 10.04 -4.48 -15.77
C ALA A 3 10.72 -3.18 -16.22
N LEU A 4 11.77 -2.77 -15.51
CA LEU A 4 12.55 -1.56 -15.80
C LEU A 4 13.88 -1.84 -16.53
N GLY A 5 14.14 -3.09 -16.92
CA GLY A 5 15.40 -3.48 -17.55
C GLY A 5 16.62 -3.38 -16.61
N ILE A 6 16.39 -3.31 -15.30
CA ILE A 6 17.46 -3.21 -14.32
C ILE A 6 17.96 -4.60 -13.97
N ASN A 7 19.25 -4.84 -14.23
CA ASN A 7 19.94 -6.05 -13.80
C ASN A 7 20.46 -5.83 -12.37
N ALA A 8 19.92 -6.56 -11.41
CA ALA A 8 20.29 -6.49 -10.01
C ALA A 8 20.48 -7.88 -9.43
N GLN A 9 21.41 -8.03 -8.51
CA GLN A 9 21.53 -9.21 -7.68
C GLN A 9 20.57 -9.06 -6.49
N PHE A 10 19.81 -10.11 -6.20
CA PHE A 10 18.85 -10.11 -5.10
C PHE A 10 19.40 -10.90 -3.94
N VAL A 11 19.27 -10.31 -2.76
CA VAL A 11 19.50 -10.96 -1.47
C VAL A 11 18.17 -10.95 -0.72
N GLU A 12 17.71 -12.13 -0.32
CA GLU A 12 16.49 -12.29 0.45
C GLU A 12 16.84 -12.64 1.90
N GLY A 13 16.01 -12.23 2.83
CA GLY A 13 16.22 -12.49 4.25
C GLY A 13 15.15 -11.85 5.11
N ASP A 14 15.24 -12.06 6.42
CA ASP A 14 14.43 -11.35 7.38
C ASP A 14 14.82 -9.87 7.48
N TRP A 15 14.00 -9.09 8.16
CA TRP A 15 14.20 -7.65 8.31
C TRP A 15 15.55 -7.31 8.94
N GLU A 16 15.97 -8.04 9.98
CA GLU A 16 17.20 -7.77 10.69
C GLU A 16 18.42 -7.98 9.79
N THR A 17 18.46 -9.10 9.10
CA THR A 17 19.51 -9.44 8.13
C THR A 17 19.61 -8.40 7.01
N LEU A 18 18.48 -8.06 6.38
CA LEU A 18 18.45 -7.10 5.28
C LEU A 18 18.84 -5.68 5.73
N ASN A 19 18.42 -5.28 6.91
CA ASN A 19 18.80 -4.01 7.51
C ASN A 19 20.30 -3.92 7.81
N ASN A 20 20.88 -4.98 8.38
CA ASN A 20 22.31 -5.06 8.63
C ASN A 20 23.12 -5.04 7.31
N ASN A 21 22.63 -5.69 6.27
CA ASN A 21 23.24 -5.67 4.95
C ASN A 21 23.25 -4.26 4.34
N LEU A 22 22.17 -3.51 4.47
CA LEU A 22 22.12 -2.11 4.05
C LEU A 22 23.07 -1.24 4.87
N ALA A 23 23.06 -1.40 6.19
CA ALA A 23 23.91 -0.63 7.12
C ALA A 23 25.41 -0.87 6.88
N SER A 24 25.81 -2.09 6.52
CA SER A 24 27.19 -2.46 6.20
C SER A 24 27.58 -2.20 4.75
N SER A 25 26.67 -1.63 3.94
CA SER A 25 26.85 -1.44 2.50
C SER A 25 27.10 -2.75 1.72
N SER A 26 26.65 -3.88 2.25
CA SER A 26 26.67 -5.16 1.53
C SER A 26 25.56 -5.23 0.47
N VAL A 27 24.55 -4.39 0.59
CA VAL A 27 23.53 -4.12 -0.43
C VAL A 27 23.36 -2.61 -0.61
N ASP A 28 23.05 -2.20 -1.84
CA ASP A 28 22.91 -0.79 -2.18
C ASP A 28 21.48 -0.27 -1.97
N LEU A 29 20.50 -1.18 -1.97
CA LEU A 29 19.08 -0.85 -1.93
C LEU A 29 18.31 -1.90 -1.12
N LEU A 30 17.36 -1.42 -0.32
CA LEU A 30 16.39 -2.25 0.38
C LEU A 30 15.00 -2.05 -0.25
N ALA A 31 14.38 -3.13 -0.71
CA ALA A 31 12.98 -3.14 -1.12
C ALA A 31 12.14 -3.80 -0.04
N VAL A 32 11.13 -3.10 0.42
CA VAL A 32 10.24 -3.57 1.50
C VAL A 32 8.78 -3.26 1.15
N ALA A 33 7.89 -4.16 1.54
CA ALA A 33 6.45 -3.93 1.53
C ALA A 33 5.94 -3.89 2.97
N GLY A 34 5.17 -2.86 3.28
CA GLY A 34 4.59 -2.68 4.62
C GLY A 34 3.57 -1.56 4.63
N GLY A 35 2.76 -1.51 5.69
CA GLY A 35 1.85 -0.38 5.91
C GLY A 35 2.62 0.90 6.23
N THR A 36 2.05 2.03 5.88
CA THR A 36 2.66 3.35 6.10
C THR A 36 2.01 4.03 7.31
N PRO A 37 2.76 4.46 8.35
CA PRO A 37 4.21 4.32 8.53
C PRO A 37 4.64 2.88 8.86
N PHE A 38 5.79 2.46 8.33
CA PHE A 38 6.39 1.18 8.66
C PHE A 38 7.37 1.34 9.83
N PRO A 39 7.09 0.79 11.04
CA PRO A 39 7.87 1.06 12.24
C PRO A 39 9.35 0.73 12.10
N ALA A 40 9.66 -0.41 11.50
CA ALA A 40 11.05 -0.83 11.32
C ALA A 40 11.83 0.11 10.39
N LEU A 41 11.18 0.76 9.44
CA LEU A 41 11.80 1.77 8.59
C LEU A 41 12.03 3.09 9.34
N LEU A 42 11.12 3.45 10.25
CA LEU A 42 11.34 4.57 11.18
C LEU A 42 12.58 4.35 12.04
N ASP A 43 12.75 3.16 12.58
CA ASP A 43 13.92 2.82 13.41
C ASP A 43 15.22 2.80 12.59
N LEU A 44 15.16 2.33 11.35
CA LEU A 44 16.30 2.40 10.43
C LEU A 44 16.72 3.84 10.17
N GLY A 45 15.79 4.72 9.82
CA GLY A 45 16.08 6.13 9.54
C GLY A 45 16.57 6.96 10.73
N ARG A 46 16.33 6.47 11.97
CA ARG A 46 16.95 7.06 13.19
C ARG A 46 18.42 6.69 13.34
N LYS A 47 18.82 5.53 12.82
CA LYS A 47 20.17 4.98 12.97
C LYS A 47 21.10 5.38 11.84
N GLN A 48 20.57 5.60 10.65
CA GLN A 48 21.34 5.94 9.47
C GLN A 48 20.54 6.81 8.50
N GLN A 49 21.26 7.56 7.66
CA GLN A 49 20.62 8.33 6.60
C GLN A 49 20.12 7.39 5.51
N ILE A 50 18.82 7.44 5.29
CA ILE A 50 18.14 6.75 4.20
C ILE A 50 17.36 7.75 3.36
N ARG A 51 17.06 7.37 2.13
CA ARG A 51 16.17 8.12 1.24
C ARG A 51 15.36 7.15 0.40
N PHE A 52 14.15 7.54 0.07
CA PHE A 52 13.35 6.79 -0.87
C PHE A 52 13.79 7.07 -2.30
N ILE A 53 13.61 6.08 -3.17
CA ILE A 53 13.78 6.23 -4.61
C ILE A 53 12.38 6.36 -5.21
N PRO A 54 11.98 7.55 -5.68
CA PRO A 54 10.66 7.75 -6.26
C PRO A 54 10.55 7.02 -7.59
N LEU A 55 9.38 6.50 -7.88
CA LEU A 55 9.05 5.94 -9.18
C LEU A 55 8.32 6.99 -10.02
N ASN A 56 8.86 7.34 -11.18
CA ASN A 56 8.15 8.19 -12.12
C ASN A 56 6.95 7.45 -12.73
N ARG A 57 6.07 8.21 -13.39
CA ARG A 57 4.83 7.67 -13.96
C ARG A 57 5.07 6.56 -14.98
N ASP A 58 6.06 6.72 -15.85
CA ASP A 58 6.32 5.77 -16.94
C ASP A 58 6.87 4.46 -16.40
N ASP A 59 7.75 4.51 -15.42
CA ASP A 59 8.28 3.32 -14.76
C ASP A 59 7.20 2.60 -13.94
N ALA A 60 6.33 3.33 -13.25
CA ALA A 60 5.19 2.75 -12.56
C ALA A 60 4.23 2.03 -13.53
N LEU A 61 3.96 2.60 -14.70
CA LEU A 61 3.15 1.95 -15.74
C LEU A 61 3.82 0.68 -16.28
N LYS A 62 5.13 0.69 -16.55
CA LYS A 62 5.87 -0.51 -16.98
C LYS A 62 5.79 -1.63 -15.95
N ILE A 63 5.89 -1.28 -14.65
CA ILE A 63 5.76 -2.24 -13.57
C ILE A 63 4.34 -2.81 -13.54
N GLN A 64 3.32 -1.96 -13.58
CA GLN A 64 1.91 -2.38 -13.52
C GLN A 64 1.49 -3.29 -14.68
N LEU A 65 2.05 -3.08 -15.88
CA LEU A 65 1.82 -3.96 -17.02
C LEU A 65 2.33 -5.40 -16.81
N GLN A 66 3.33 -5.59 -15.96
CA GLN A 66 3.90 -6.91 -15.66
C GLN A 66 3.39 -7.50 -14.35
N VAL A 67 2.98 -6.63 -13.42
CA VAL A 67 2.47 -6.99 -12.10
C VAL A 67 1.20 -6.17 -11.84
N PRO A 68 0.06 -6.60 -12.40
CA PRO A 68 -1.20 -5.84 -12.36
C PRO A 68 -1.77 -5.67 -10.94
N GLU A 69 -1.30 -6.47 -9.97
CA GLU A 69 -1.65 -6.34 -8.55
C GLU A 69 -1.08 -5.08 -7.91
N LEU A 70 0.00 -4.53 -8.47
CA LEU A 70 0.60 -3.29 -8.00
C LEU A 70 -0.16 -2.08 -8.54
N ALA A 71 -0.56 -1.19 -7.65
CA ALA A 71 -1.17 0.08 -8.00
C ALA A 71 -0.22 1.25 -7.70
N ARG A 72 -0.35 2.31 -8.46
CA ARG A 72 0.37 3.57 -8.17
C ARG A 72 -0.15 4.15 -6.86
N THR A 73 0.75 4.53 -6.00
CA THR A 73 0.46 5.18 -4.73
C THR A 73 1.59 6.14 -4.38
N HIS A 74 1.58 6.68 -3.18
CA HIS A 74 2.64 7.54 -2.68
C HIS A 74 2.82 7.35 -1.18
N VAL A 75 4.00 7.67 -0.71
CA VAL A 75 4.26 7.89 0.72
C VAL A 75 3.90 9.33 1.01
N PRO A 76 2.94 9.60 1.92
CA PRO A 76 2.52 10.96 2.23
C PRO A 76 3.62 11.77 2.92
N LEU A 77 3.59 13.08 2.72
CA LEU A 77 4.49 14.00 3.42
C LEU A 77 4.30 13.92 4.94
N GLY A 78 5.40 13.92 5.67
CA GLY A 78 5.41 13.95 7.15
C GLY A 78 5.26 12.61 7.83
N VAL A 79 5.08 11.51 7.08
CA VAL A 79 5.05 10.16 7.63
C VAL A 79 6.41 9.73 8.17
N TYR A 80 7.47 10.08 7.44
CA TYR A 80 8.84 9.83 7.87
C TYR A 80 9.57 11.16 8.09
N PRO A 81 10.28 11.34 9.22
CA PRO A 81 10.90 12.63 9.60
C PRO A 81 11.95 13.17 8.63
N TRP A 82 12.56 12.30 7.83
CA TRP A 82 13.58 12.68 6.84
C TRP A 82 13.01 13.03 5.48
N GLU A 83 11.71 12.84 5.27
CA GLU A 83 11.07 13.11 3.99
C GLU A 83 10.53 14.54 3.92
N GLN A 84 10.88 15.24 2.87
CA GLN A 84 10.48 16.63 2.63
C GLN A 84 9.46 16.77 1.50
N THR A 85 9.15 15.69 0.81
CA THR A 85 8.21 15.68 -0.32
C THR A 85 7.35 14.42 -0.29
N VAL A 86 6.27 14.45 -1.06
CA VAL A 86 5.47 13.25 -1.36
C VAL A 86 6.27 12.35 -2.29
N TYR A 87 6.37 11.06 -1.96
CA TYR A 87 7.15 10.08 -2.73
C TYR A 87 6.23 9.15 -3.53
N PRO A 88 6.20 9.28 -4.87
CA PRO A 88 5.50 8.32 -5.73
C PRO A 88 6.13 6.93 -5.62
N THR A 89 5.30 5.93 -5.44
CA THR A 89 5.71 4.53 -5.32
C THR A 89 4.64 3.58 -5.87
N MET A 90 4.87 2.29 -5.73
CA MET A 90 3.87 1.24 -5.99
C MET A 90 3.44 0.62 -4.67
N GLY A 91 2.18 0.26 -4.58
CA GLY A 91 1.62 -0.41 -3.39
C GLY A 91 0.77 -1.61 -3.75
N LEU A 92 0.59 -2.48 -2.78
CA LEU A 92 -0.39 -3.56 -2.78
C LEU A 92 -1.51 -3.17 -1.83
N PHE A 93 -2.75 -3.32 -2.27
CA PHE A 93 -3.90 -3.09 -1.41
C PHE A 93 -4.28 -4.38 -0.70
N ASN A 94 -4.66 -4.26 0.57
CA ASN A 94 -5.22 -5.36 1.32
C ASN A 94 -6.70 -5.52 0.96
N PHE A 95 -7.17 -6.77 0.95
CA PHE A 95 -8.54 -7.13 0.64
C PHE A 95 -9.15 -7.92 1.78
N ILE A 96 -10.42 -7.69 2.04
CA ILE A 96 -11.24 -8.59 2.85
C ILE A 96 -11.87 -9.57 1.87
N ALA A 97 -11.42 -10.83 1.89
CA ALA A 97 -11.97 -11.88 1.06
C ALA A 97 -13.15 -12.55 1.78
N VAL A 98 -14.26 -12.68 1.08
CA VAL A 98 -15.44 -13.36 1.58
C VAL A 98 -15.91 -14.41 0.55
N ARG A 99 -16.73 -15.35 0.98
CA ARG A 99 -17.37 -16.29 0.06
C ARG A 99 -18.35 -15.55 -0.85
N SER A 100 -18.47 -16.00 -2.08
CA SER A 100 -19.38 -15.39 -3.07
C SER A 100 -20.86 -15.55 -2.74
N ASP A 101 -21.20 -16.55 -1.89
CA ASP A 101 -22.55 -16.82 -1.41
C ASP A 101 -22.90 -16.14 -0.06
N LEU A 102 -22.01 -15.27 0.45
CA LEU A 102 -22.33 -14.45 1.61
C LEU A 102 -23.58 -13.59 1.31
N PRO A 103 -24.56 -13.48 2.21
CA PRO A 103 -25.69 -12.57 1.98
C PRO A 103 -25.23 -11.13 1.73
N ASP A 104 -25.79 -10.49 0.70
CA ASP A 104 -25.43 -9.13 0.32
C ASP A 104 -25.58 -8.10 1.46
N SER A 105 -26.61 -8.26 2.29
CA SER A 105 -26.82 -7.40 3.45
C SER A 105 -25.69 -7.51 4.47
N LEU A 106 -25.12 -8.71 4.63
CA LEU A 106 -24.00 -8.92 5.54
C LEU A 106 -22.69 -8.35 4.95
N ALA A 107 -22.45 -8.54 3.65
CA ALA A 107 -21.30 -7.94 2.99
C ALA A 107 -21.35 -6.40 3.04
N ALA A 108 -22.52 -5.81 2.83
CA ALA A 108 -22.74 -4.38 2.98
C ALA A 108 -22.51 -3.91 4.43
N ALA A 109 -22.98 -4.67 5.43
CA ALA A 109 -22.78 -4.34 6.83
C ALA A 109 -21.31 -4.39 7.25
N VAL A 110 -20.51 -5.33 6.70
CA VAL A 110 -19.05 -5.40 6.95
C VAL A 110 -18.36 -4.14 6.41
N ILE A 111 -18.65 -3.73 5.19
CA ILE A 111 -18.07 -2.52 4.60
C ILE A 111 -18.49 -1.25 5.35
N GLU A 112 -19.75 -1.15 5.72
CA GLU A 112 -20.26 -0.05 6.53
C GLU A 112 -19.53 0.03 7.87
N ALA A 113 -19.40 -1.10 8.58
CA ALA A 113 -18.71 -1.16 9.86
C ALA A 113 -17.23 -0.77 9.72
N LEU A 114 -16.57 -1.18 8.65
CA LEU A 114 -15.17 -0.87 8.37
C LEU A 114 -14.97 0.65 8.25
N PHE A 115 -15.77 1.31 7.43
CA PHE A 115 -15.57 2.75 7.15
C PHE A 115 -16.15 3.66 8.24
N SER A 116 -17.17 3.21 8.97
CA SER A 116 -17.74 3.97 10.08
C SER A 116 -16.90 3.95 11.37
N ASN A 117 -15.94 3.01 11.49
CA ASN A 117 -15.13 2.83 12.69
C ASN A 117 -13.64 3.13 12.47
N ASN A 118 -13.32 4.01 11.54
CA ASN A 118 -11.94 4.36 11.20
C ASN A 118 -11.14 4.83 12.43
N ALA A 119 -11.73 5.65 13.30
CA ALA A 119 -11.09 6.12 14.54
C ALA A 119 -10.64 4.95 15.45
N THR A 120 -11.50 3.95 15.62
CA THR A 120 -11.15 2.76 16.41
C THR A 120 -10.02 1.95 15.73
N MET A 121 -10.04 1.83 14.41
CA MET A 121 -8.97 1.14 13.70
C MET A 121 -7.61 1.84 13.86
N LEU A 122 -7.60 3.17 13.88
CA LEU A 122 -6.38 3.97 14.09
C LEU A 122 -5.75 3.76 15.48
N GLU A 123 -6.55 3.42 16.50
CA GLU A 123 -6.04 3.07 17.83
C GLU A 123 -5.21 1.79 17.80
N PHE A 124 -5.52 0.83 16.93
CA PHE A 124 -4.79 -0.42 16.78
C PHE A 124 -3.62 -0.32 15.81
N SER A 125 -3.76 0.48 14.75
CA SER A 125 -2.71 0.61 13.74
C SER A 125 -2.76 1.97 13.03
N PRO A 126 -1.69 2.76 13.07
CA PRO A 126 -1.62 4.00 12.28
C PRO A 126 -1.80 3.77 10.77
N ALA A 127 -1.44 2.60 10.25
CA ALA A 127 -1.63 2.25 8.85
C ALA A 127 -3.11 2.14 8.44
N ALA A 128 -4.04 2.09 9.41
CA ALA A 128 -5.48 2.16 9.13
C ALA A 128 -5.91 3.50 8.50
N ALA A 129 -5.08 4.55 8.58
CA ALA A 129 -5.28 5.79 7.84
C ALA A 129 -5.38 5.59 6.33
N GLU A 130 -4.76 4.53 5.81
CA GLU A 130 -4.82 4.14 4.40
C GLU A 130 -6.08 3.31 4.04
N THR A 131 -6.92 2.96 5.00
CA THR A 131 -8.17 2.23 4.77
C THR A 131 -9.27 3.22 4.40
N LEU A 132 -9.30 3.57 3.12
CA LEU A 132 -10.16 4.62 2.57
C LEU A 132 -11.20 4.02 1.61
N PRO A 133 -12.45 4.50 1.63
CA PRO A 133 -13.46 4.10 0.64
C PRO A 133 -13.01 4.35 -0.81
N SER A 134 -12.24 5.40 -1.07
CA SER A 134 -11.69 5.74 -2.40
C SER A 134 -10.73 4.69 -2.96
N ASN A 135 -10.21 3.79 -2.13
CA ASN A 135 -9.40 2.66 -2.60
C ASN A 135 -10.17 1.68 -3.49
N TYR A 136 -11.52 1.76 -3.51
CA TYR A 136 -12.36 1.02 -4.45
C TYR A 136 -11.88 1.13 -5.90
N ALA A 137 -11.57 2.34 -6.36
CA ALA A 137 -11.12 2.59 -7.73
C ALA A 137 -9.74 1.99 -8.06
N ARG A 138 -8.98 1.57 -7.05
CA ARG A 138 -7.61 1.03 -7.21
C ARG A 138 -7.57 -0.49 -7.27
N ASN A 139 -8.71 -1.17 -7.10
CA ASN A 139 -8.80 -2.61 -7.27
C ASN A 139 -8.85 -2.96 -8.76
N SER A 140 -7.84 -3.70 -9.22
CA SER A 140 -7.70 -4.09 -10.63
C SER A 140 -7.81 -5.60 -10.88
N ILE A 141 -7.91 -6.41 -9.82
CA ILE A 141 -7.68 -7.85 -9.95
C ILE A 141 -8.80 -8.74 -9.37
N LEU A 142 -9.54 -8.28 -8.38
CA LEU A 142 -10.55 -9.09 -7.70
C LEU A 142 -11.96 -8.55 -7.96
N PRO A 143 -12.94 -9.43 -8.24
CA PRO A 143 -14.33 -9.01 -8.33
C PRO A 143 -14.83 -8.59 -6.96
N PHE A 144 -15.55 -7.48 -6.91
CA PHE A 144 -16.25 -7.09 -5.70
C PHE A 144 -17.49 -7.96 -5.47
N HIS A 145 -17.79 -8.24 -4.20
CA HIS A 145 -19.04 -8.86 -3.82
C HIS A 145 -20.24 -7.96 -4.17
N SER A 146 -21.37 -8.54 -4.63
CA SER A 146 -22.55 -7.79 -5.05
C SER A 146 -23.10 -6.85 -3.97
N GLY A 147 -23.08 -7.26 -2.70
CA GLY A 147 -23.48 -6.41 -1.57
C GLY A 147 -22.56 -5.18 -1.39
N VAL A 148 -21.26 -5.35 -1.62
CA VAL A 148 -20.28 -4.24 -1.58
C VAL A 148 -20.51 -3.28 -2.75
N MET A 149 -20.75 -3.80 -3.96
CA MET A 149 -21.06 -2.98 -5.14
C MET A 149 -22.30 -2.11 -4.90
N ARG A 150 -23.37 -2.69 -4.31
CA ARG A 150 -24.57 -1.93 -3.95
C ARG A 150 -24.32 -0.88 -2.88
N TRP A 151 -23.48 -1.18 -1.89
CA TRP A 151 -23.10 -0.20 -0.88
C TRP A 151 -22.44 1.03 -1.53
N TYR A 152 -21.46 0.85 -2.41
CA TYR A 152 -20.83 1.96 -3.14
C TYR A 152 -21.81 2.74 -4.03
N GLN A 153 -22.77 2.07 -4.67
CA GLN A 153 -23.82 2.75 -5.45
C GLN A 153 -24.69 3.70 -4.59
N HIS A 154 -24.90 3.37 -3.31
CA HIS A 154 -25.64 4.23 -2.39
C HIS A 154 -24.75 5.29 -1.70
N HIS A 155 -23.44 5.21 -1.88
CA HIS A 155 -22.46 6.13 -1.32
C HIS A 155 -21.52 6.68 -2.43
N PRO A 156 -22.07 7.37 -3.45
CA PRO A 156 -21.28 7.78 -4.63
C PRO A 156 -20.13 8.72 -4.31
N SER A 157 -20.22 9.51 -3.23
CA SER A 157 -19.14 10.38 -2.77
C SER A 157 -17.85 9.64 -2.41
N PHE A 158 -17.92 8.35 -2.17
CA PHE A 158 -16.75 7.52 -1.86
C PHE A 158 -16.12 6.84 -3.08
N ALA A 159 -16.84 6.80 -4.20
CA ALA A 159 -16.36 6.16 -5.44
C ALA A 159 -15.53 7.10 -6.33
N ASP A 160 -15.56 8.40 -6.11
CA ASP A 160 -15.23 9.43 -7.10
C ASP A 160 -13.88 10.15 -6.89
N HIS A 161 -12.96 9.62 -6.10
CA HIS A 161 -11.66 10.25 -5.85
C HIS A 161 -10.48 9.37 -6.30
N GLY A 162 -10.41 9.11 -7.58
CA GLY A 162 -9.31 8.39 -8.22
C GLY A 162 -8.56 9.26 -9.23
N ASP A 163 -7.86 10.29 -8.76
CA ASP A 163 -6.82 10.98 -9.55
C ASP A 163 -5.45 10.86 -8.86
#